data_8b5d06916c9f7c31f3445ae937c60188
#
_entry.id   8b5d06916c9f7c31f3445ae937c60188
#
_cell.length_a   1.000
_cell.length_b   1.000
_cell.length_c   1.000
_cell.angle_alpha   90.00
_cell.angle_beta   90.00
_cell.angle_gamma   90.00
#
_symmetry.space_group_name_H-M   'P 1'
#
loop_
_entity.id
_entity.type
_entity.pdbx_description
1 polymer ?
#
loop_
_entity_poly.entity_id
_entity_poly.type
_entity_poly.pdbx_seq_one_letter_code
_entity_poly.pdbx_strand_id
1 'polypeptide(L)'
;MNAITMRPIAESIFSEKALGRVLWTDITSHIDIPSSNRSHMDGFVVKHSDITRISQYGPIKLRIIPKRKANRKNQKLLTGRSTRISTGEVMPLLGDTVIPLEYTQFGSKNHTITIQRDFPKGSFISYKGSEIARNDLLLSAGHVLRTQDLALVSVLGIRKLKIFKKPTVAIIPTGNELTNEINVAKGGKILNTNSRVISDLIEISGGKPLDLGITPDNNDKIKNKIRVALSESDIILTTGGSSVGVRDLVAESINDIGKPGILVHGIKLDRGRVTGLAALRRKPVIVLPGPIQGAANAFIVFAQPLIRVMLGLNPFTEPLIIAKLTEDWNARKKFQNFTKIVYVKISQSVSGEFHAKPITGETTDITVLTKSNGFIMVPERLTRLKRRQKVKINIFPGLSFSSGSSIEFP
;
A
#
# COMPACT_ATOMS: atom_id res chain seq x y z
N MET A 1 -1.18 -32.43 -9.34
CA MET A 1 -2.46 -31.66 -9.33
C MET A 1 -2.37 -30.58 -8.26
N ASN A 2 -2.67 -29.33 -8.61
CA ASN A 2 -2.65 -28.24 -7.64
C ASN A 2 -3.83 -28.40 -6.66
N ALA A 3 -3.53 -28.64 -5.38
CA ALA A 3 -4.52 -28.84 -4.33
C ALA A 3 -5.36 -27.58 -4.06
N ILE A 4 -4.84 -26.41 -4.39
CA ILE A 4 -5.45 -25.09 -4.15
C ILE A 4 -5.57 -24.35 -5.49
N THR A 5 -6.69 -23.65 -5.69
CA THR A 5 -6.86 -22.72 -6.80
C THR A 5 -7.13 -21.32 -6.23
N MET A 6 -6.16 -20.44 -6.40
CA MET A 6 -6.32 -19.02 -6.09
C MET A 6 -6.85 -18.32 -7.34
N ARG A 7 -8.06 -17.79 -7.28
CA ARG A 7 -8.67 -17.04 -8.39
C ARG A 7 -8.93 -15.60 -7.94
N PRO A 8 -8.05 -14.68 -8.28
CA PRO A 8 -8.33 -13.26 -8.10
C PRO A 8 -9.62 -12.89 -8.81
N ILE A 9 -10.42 -12.03 -8.21
CA ILE A 9 -11.69 -11.53 -8.75
C ILE A 9 -11.59 -10.02 -8.85
N ALA A 10 -12.10 -9.46 -9.95
CA ALA A 10 -12.22 -8.02 -10.12
C ALA A 10 -13.56 -7.51 -9.59
N GLU A 11 -13.55 -6.29 -9.05
CA GLU A 11 -14.77 -5.54 -8.75
C GLU A 11 -14.63 -4.10 -9.22
N SER A 12 -15.76 -3.42 -9.44
CA SER A 12 -15.78 -2.00 -9.82
C SER A 12 -16.27 -1.17 -8.64
N ILE A 13 -15.47 -0.19 -8.23
CA ILE A 13 -15.82 0.72 -7.13
C ILE A 13 -15.69 2.18 -7.57
N PHE A 14 -16.34 3.09 -6.83
CA PHE A 14 -16.10 4.52 -7.01
C PHE A 14 -14.68 4.90 -6.57
N SER A 15 -14.07 5.84 -7.31
CA SER A 15 -12.69 6.29 -7.06
C SER A 15 -12.48 6.83 -5.64
N GLU A 16 -13.49 7.45 -5.03
CA GLU A 16 -13.44 7.96 -3.66
C GLU A 16 -13.23 6.86 -2.60
N LYS A 17 -13.58 5.60 -2.93
CA LYS A 17 -13.41 4.42 -2.06
C LYS A 17 -12.18 3.59 -2.41
N ALA A 18 -11.31 4.08 -3.30
CA ALA A 18 -10.25 3.29 -3.87
C ALA A 18 -8.88 3.43 -3.18
N LEU A 19 -8.76 4.27 -2.15
CA LEU A 19 -7.50 4.40 -1.40
C LEU A 19 -7.05 3.05 -0.83
N GLY A 20 -5.78 2.69 -1.07
CA GLY A 20 -5.19 1.43 -0.63
C GLY A 20 -5.68 0.19 -1.39
N ARG A 21 -6.53 0.35 -2.41
CA ARG A 21 -6.97 -0.77 -3.26
C ARG A 21 -5.97 -1.01 -4.40
N VAL A 22 -6.00 -2.20 -4.94
CA VAL A 22 -5.07 -2.64 -6.00
C VAL A 22 -5.79 -2.60 -7.36
N LEU A 23 -5.19 -1.93 -8.34
CA LEU A 23 -5.73 -1.84 -9.69
C LEU A 23 -5.73 -3.20 -10.39
N TRP A 24 -6.89 -3.56 -10.98
CA TRP A 24 -7.02 -4.75 -11.83
C TRP A 24 -6.55 -4.52 -13.26
N THR A 25 -6.73 -3.30 -13.79
CA THR A 25 -6.37 -2.91 -15.16
C THR A 25 -5.53 -1.66 -15.15
N ASP A 26 -4.70 -1.50 -16.18
CA ASP A 26 -3.97 -0.28 -16.42
C ASP A 26 -4.88 0.93 -16.53
N ILE A 27 -4.37 2.10 -16.14
CA ILE A 27 -4.99 3.40 -16.38
C ILE A 27 -4.15 4.14 -17.40
N THR A 28 -4.76 4.40 -18.56
CA THR A 28 -4.18 5.22 -19.62
C THR A 28 -4.93 6.53 -19.73
N SER A 29 -4.26 7.59 -20.13
CA SER A 29 -4.89 8.88 -20.36
C SER A 29 -5.75 8.86 -21.60
N HIS A 30 -6.99 9.35 -21.52
CA HIS A 30 -7.86 9.57 -22.67
C HIS A 30 -7.88 11.04 -23.14
N ILE A 31 -7.11 11.91 -22.47
CA ILE A 31 -7.02 13.35 -22.73
C ILE A 31 -5.55 13.79 -22.69
N ASP A 32 -5.28 14.95 -23.29
CA ASP A 32 -4.01 15.65 -23.09
C ASP A 32 -4.10 16.60 -21.90
N ILE A 33 -3.04 16.70 -21.11
CA ILE A 33 -2.91 17.68 -20.03
C ILE A 33 -1.63 18.49 -20.22
N PRO A 34 -1.72 19.80 -20.34
CA PRO A 34 -2.97 20.57 -20.51
C PRO A 34 -3.66 20.26 -21.85
N SER A 35 -4.97 20.48 -21.93
CA SER A 35 -5.77 20.21 -23.15
C SER A 35 -5.55 21.19 -24.30
N SER A 36 -4.79 22.26 -24.05
CA SER A 36 -4.40 23.31 -25.02
C SER A 36 -3.17 24.02 -24.50
N ASN A 37 -2.43 24.70 -25.40
CA ASN A 37 -1.29 25.53 -25.01
C ASN A 37 -1.74 26.62 -24.02
N ARG A 38 -1.01 26.78 -22.91
CA ARG A 38 -1.31 27.71 -21.82
C ARG A 38 -0.09 28.53 -21.44
N SER A 39 -0.33 29.72 -20.90
CA SER A 39 0.76 30.51 -20.33
C SER A 39 1.26 29.91 -19.02
N HIS A 40 2.58 29.87 -18.86
CA HIS A 40 3.25 29.48 -17.62
C HIS A 40 3.45 30.65 -16.65
N MET A 41 3.33 31.89 -17.15
CA MET A 41 3.61 33.13 -16.42
C MET A 41 2.52 34.17 -16.67
N ASP A 42 2.38 35.11 -15.74
CA ASP A 42 1.63 36.34 -15.97
C ASP A 42 2.46 37.26 -16.89
N GLY A 43 1.84 37.78 -17.92
CA GLY A 43 2.58 38.61 -18.88
C GLY A 43 1.81 38.96 -20.12
N PHE A 44 2.53 39.07 -21.23
CA PHE A 44 1.99 39.38 -22.55
C PHE A 44 2.37 38.33 -23.58
N VAL A 45 1.37 37.87 -24.32
CA VAL A 45 1.61 37.00 -25.47
C VAL A 45 1.99 37.87 -26.66
N VAL A 46 3.03 37.44 -27.35
CA VAL A 46 3.55 38.07 -28.57
C VAL A 46 3.80 37.04 -29.64
N LYS A 47 4.03 37.46 -30.88
CA LYS A 47 4.69 36.62 -31.88
C LYS A 47 6.19 36.75 -31.71
N HIS A 48 6.89 35.63 -31.67
CA HIS A 48 8.36 35.63 -31.61
C HIS A 48 8.99 36.47 -32.75
N SER A 49 8.41 36.41 -33.97
CA SER A 49 8.86 37.21 -35.10
C SER A 49 8.87 38.73 -34.86
N ASP A 50 8.07 39.21 -33.90
CA ASP A 50 8.02 40.64 -33.59
C ASP A 50 9.15 41.08 -32.65
N ILE A 51 9.82 40.12 -31.97
CA ILE A 51 10.86 40.42 -30.98
C ILE A 51 12.27 39.95 -31.35
N THR A 52 12.44 39.19 -32.42
CA THR A 52 13.74 38.63 -32.84
C THR A 52 14.82 39.66 -33.15
N ARG A 53 14.44 40.92 -33.36
CA ARG A 53 15.36 42.00 -33.75
C ARG A 53 15.74 42.91 -32.58
N ILE A 54 15.34 42.62 -31.36
CA ILE A 54 15.63 43.44 -30.17
C ILE A 54 17.13 43.61 -29.97
N SER A 55 17.89 42.52 -30.15
CA SER A 55 19.34 42.52 -30.04
C SER A 55 20.07 43.42 -31.08
N GLN A 56 19.45 43.68 -32.24
CA GLN A 56 20.04 44.51 -33.32
C GLN A 56 19.56 45.96 -33.29
N TYR A 57 18.27 46.19 -32.96
CA TYR A 57 17.61 47.48 -33.08
C TYR A 57 17.14 48.10 -31.77
N GLY A 58 17.40 47.42 -30.64
CA GLY A 58 16.98 47.89 -29.34
C GLY A 58 15.51 47.54 -29.00
N PRO A 59 14.96 48.13 -27.92
CA PRO A 59 13.65 47.80 -27.40
C PRO A 59 12.53 47.97 -28.44
N ILE A 60 11.62 47.00 -28.48
CA ILE A 60 10.48 46.97 -29.40
C ILE A 60 9.19 47.34 -28.69
N LYS A 61 8.37 48.18 -29.34
CA LYS A 61 7.08 48.62 -28.84
C LYS A 61 5.93 47.88 -29.53
N LEU A 62 5.07 47.20 -28.75
CA LEU A 62 3.91 46.47 -29.25
C LEU A 62 2.62 47.08 -28.74
N ARG A 63 1.58 47.10 -29.60
CA ARG A 63 0.25 47.59 -29.22
C ARG A 63 -0.51 46.53 -28.44
N ILE A 64 -1.07 46.88 -27.28
CA ILE A 64 -1.91 46.01 -26.50
C ILE A 64 -3.30 45.92 -27.13
N ILE A 65 -3.77 44.72 -27.43
CA ILE A 65 -5.15 44.47 -27.83
C ILE A 65 -5.96 43.96 -26.65
N PRO A 66 -7.21 44.43 -26.48
CA PRO A 66 -8.06 43.98 -25.33
C PRO A 66 -8.41 42.51 -25.46
N LYS A 67 -8.53 41.86 -24.31
CA LYS A 67 -9.06 40.50 -24.19
C LYS A 67 -10.52 40.48 -24.64
N ARG A 68 -10.88 39.77 -25.70
CA ARG A 68 -12.29 39.48 -25.98
C ARG A 68 -12.81 38.46 -24.97
N LYS A 69 -13.92 38.77 -24.28
CA LYS A 69 -14.51 37.96 -23.18
C LYS A 69 -15.01 36.58 -23.62
N ALA A 70 -15.26 36.34 -24.89
CA ALA A 70 -15.81 35.10 -25.42
C ALA A 70 -14.84 34.45 -26.40
N ASN A 71 -14.36 33.28 -26.07
CA ASN A 71 -13.68 32.32 -26.95
C ASN A 71 -12.24 32.69 -27.37
N ARG A 72 -11.28 32.67 -26.40
CA ARG A 72 -9.86 32.90 -26.63
C ARG A 72 -9.21 31.95 -27.65
N LYS A 73 -9.70 30.72 -27.81
CA LYS A 73 -9.18 29.75 -28.78
C LYS A 73 -9.17 30.30 -30.23
N ASN A 74 -10.04 31.25 -30.55
CA ASN A 74 -10.18 31.81 -31.89
C ASN A 74 -9.61 33.25 -32.06
N GLN A 75 -9.06 33.83 -30.98
CA GLN A 75 -8.41 35.13 -31.11
C GLN A 75 -7.05 34.99 -31.78
N LYS A 76 -6.92 35.47 -33.00
CA LYS A 76 -5.63 35.52 -33.72
C LYS A 76 -4.82 36.75 -33.28
N LEU A 77 -3.57 36.52 -32.85
CA LEU A 77 -2.63 37.56 -32.56
C LEU A 77 -1.97 38.02 -33.88
N LEU A 78 -2.12 39.28 -34.25
CA LEU A 78 -1.51 39.87 -35.44
C LEU A 78 -0.12 40.42 -35.12
N THR A 79 0.72 40.57 -36.13
CA THR A 79 2.08 41.17 -36.04
C THR A 79 2.02 42.58 -35.47
N GLY A 80 3.00 42.97 -34.65
CA GLY A 80 3.06 44.26 -33.96
C GLY A 80 2.06 44.43 -32.81
N ARG A 81 1.40 43.32 -32.36
CA ARG A 81 0.39 43.35 -31.31
C ARG A 81 0.75 42.41 -30.20
N SER A 82 0.28 42.74 -28.99
CA SER A 82 0.39 41.91 -27.81
C SER A 82 -0.98 41.80 -27.11
N THR A 83 -1.18 40.75 -26.33
CA THR A 83 -2.37 40.60 -25.43
C THR A 83 -1.95 40.13 -24.07
N ARG A 84 -2.54 40.72 -23.04
CA ARG A 84 -2.28 40.31 -21.64
C ARG A 84 -2.79 38.87 -21.40
N ILE A 85 -1.99 38.09 -20.70
CA ILE A 85 -2.31 36.71 -20.31
C ILE A 85 -1.92 36.48 -18.87
N SER A 86 -2.70 35.64 -18.17
CA SER A 86 -2.35 35.19 -16.82
C SER A 86 -1.90 33.75 -16.86
N THR A 87 -1.17 33.35 -15.82
CA THR A 87 -0.75 31.96 -15.61
C THR A 87 -1.93 30.99 -15.75
N GLY A 88 -1.74 29.90 -16.48
CA GLY A 88 -2.77 28.89 -16.77
C GLY A 88 -3.80 29.27 -17.83
N GLU A 89 -3.82 30.50 -18.33
CA GLU A 89 -4.74 30.91 -19.40
C GLU A 89 -4.35 30.32 -20.76
N VAL A 90 -5.37 30.03 -21.59
CA VAL A 90 -5.19 29.47 -22.92
C VAL A 90 -4.52 30.48 -23.83
N MET A 91 -3.49 30.06 -24.58
CA MET A 91 -2.80 30.87 -25.56
C MET A 91 -3.73 31.26 -26.71
N PRO A 92 -3.68 32.52 -27.21
CA PRO A 92 -4.34 32.93 -28.45
C PRO A 92 -3.69 32.26 -29.65
N LEU A 93 -4.45 32.10 -30.74
CA LEU A 93 -3.89 31.61 -32.01
C LEU A 93 -2.81 32.53 -32.53
N LEU A 94 -1.73 31.96 -33.06
CA LEU A 94 -0.57 32.65 -33.63
C LEU A 94 0.31 33.40 -32.60
N GLY A 95 -0.04 33.38 -31.30
CA GLY A 95 0.86 33.79 -30.24
C GLY A 95 1.76 32.62 -29.88
N ASP A 96 3.07 32.79 -29.89
CA ASP A 96 4.04 31.72 -29.73
C ASP A 96 5.17 31.99 -28.71
N THR A 97 5.03 33.10 -27.97
CA THR A 97 5.97 33.48 -26.91
C THR A 97 5.23 34.32 -25.86
N VAL A 98 5.51 34.04 -24.60
CA VAL A 98 5.01 34.85 -23.46
C VAL A 98 6.17 35.65 -22.89
N ILE A 99 5.95 36.95 -22.69
CA ILE A 99 6.90 37.86 -22.04
C ILE A 99 6.35 38.11 -20.63
N PRO A 100 7.08 37.71 -19.55
CA PRO A 100 6.65 38.00 -18.18
C PRO A 100 6.52 39.50 -17.93
N LEU A 101 5.63 39.89 -17.01
CA LEU A 101 5.36 41.31 -16.69
C LEU A 101 6.61 42.04 -16.28
N GLU A 102 7.56 41.43 -15.63
CA GLU A 102 8.80 41.98 -15.13
C GLU A 102 9.72 42.47 -16.23
N TYR A 103 9.54 41.97 -17.46
CA TYR A 103 10.32 42.34 -18.66
C TYR A 103 9.56 43.22 -19.60
N THR A 104 8.46 43.85 -19.16
CA THR A 104 7.65 44.77 -19.96
C THR A 104 7.50 46.10 -19.29
N GLN A 105 7.57 47.19 -20.08
CA GLN A 105 7.27 48.54 -19.61
C GLN A 105 6.01 49.06 -20.32
N PHE A 106 5.08 49.60 -19.56
CA PHE A 106 3.87 50.21 -20.12
C PHE A 106 4.19 51.57 -20.75
N GLY A 107 3.71 51.77 -21.95
CA GLY A 107 3.75 53.07 -22.61
C GLY A 107 2.60 53.98 -22.19
N SER A 108 2.56 55.20 -22.77
CA SER A 108 1.56 56.24 -22.49
C SER A 108 0.14 55.67 -22.59
N LYS A 109 -0.70 55.94 -21.56
CA LYS A 109 -2.09 55.50 -21.47
C LYS A 109 -2.29 53.98 -21.48
N ASN A 110 -1.27 53.18 -21.16
CA ASN A 110 -1.32 51.71 -21.09
C ASN A 110 -1.81 51.01 -22.39
N HIS A 111 -1.66 51.65 -23.55
CA HIS A 111 -2.04 51.05 -24.84
C HIS A 111 -0.92 50.29 -25.54
N THR A 112 0.29 50.37 -25.03
CA THR A 112 1.47 49.70 -25.58
C THR A 112 2.33 49.14 -24.49
N ILE A 113 3.10 48.10 -24.83
CA ILE A 113 4.21 47.61 -24.02
C ILE A 113 5.52 47.78 -24.79
N THR A 114 6.59 48.04 -24.05
CA THR A 114 7.96 48.01 -24.56
C THR A 114 8.67 46.80 -24.00
N ILE A 115 9.29 46.00 -24.85
CA ILE A 115 10.04 44.78 -24.51
C ILE A 115 11.53 45.10 -24.74
N GLN A 116 12.35 44.89 -23.70
CA GLN A 116 13.75 45.30 -23.68
C GLN A 116 14.74 44.22 -24.11
N ARG A 117 14.33 42.95 -24.07
CA ARG A 117 15.17 41.83 -24.47
C ARG A 117 14.35 40.81 -25.26
N ASP A 118 15.03 40.02 -26.09
CA ASP A 118 14.45 38.92 -26.80
C ASP A 118 14.26 37.69 -25.87
N PHE A 119 13.37 36.81 -26.27
CA PHE A 119 13.08 35.53 -25.64
C PHE A 119 12.98 34.47 -26.73
N PRO A 120 13.50 33.26 -26.50
CA PRO A 120 13.35 32.16 -27.45
C PRO A 120 11.87 31.90 -27.78
N LYS A 121 11.61 31.43 -28.98
CA LYS A 121 10.26 30.99 -29.37
C LYS A 121 9.78 29.88 -28.43
N GLY A 122 8.55 29.98 -27.97
CA GLY A 122 7.98 29.03 -27.04
C GLY A 122 8.23 29.33 -25.55
N SER A 123 8.96 30.43 -25.23
CA SER A 123 9.20 30.79 -23.83
C SER A 123 7.92 30.95 -23.06
N PHE A 124 7.90 30.34 -21.85
CA PHE A 124 6.81 30.38 -20.87
C PHE A 124 5.46 29.86 -21.39
N ILE A 125 5.50 28.88 -22.29
CA ILE A 125 4.32 28.16 -22.77
C ILE A 125 4.33 26.73 -22.28
N SER A 126 3.28 26.33 -21.61
CA SER A 126 2.96 24.93 -21.37
C SER A 126 2.20 24.38 -22.56
N TYR A 127 2.85 23.54 -23.34
CA TYR A 127 2.25 22.96 -24.52
C TYR A 127 1.19 21.92 -24.24
N LYS A 128 0.20 21.81 -25.13
CA LYS A 128 -0.80 20.74 -25.06
C LYS A 128 -0.11 19.38 -24.93
N GLY A 129 -0.53 18.60 -23.93
CA GLY A 129 -0.01 17.27 -23.68
C GLY A 129 1.41 17.21 -23.11
N SER A 130 1.99 18.35 -22.69
CA SER A 130 3.36 18.38 -22.18
C SER A 130 3.55 17.72 -20.81
N GLU A 131 2.48 17.59 -20.03
CA GLU A 131 2.49 16.90 -18.75
C GLU A 131 2.00 15.45 -18.92
N ILE A 132 0.87 15.27 -19.58
CA ILE A 132 0.30 13.97 -19.90
C ILE A 132 -0.22 14.01 -21.34
N ALA A 133 0.31 13.14 -22.18
CA ALA A 133 -0.21 12.96 -23.52
C ALA A 133 -1.35 11.92 -23.54
N ARG A 134 -2.26 12.05 -24.48
CA ARG A 134 -3.30 11.06 -24.71
C ARG A 134 -2.66 9.70 -25.02
N ASN A 135 -3.16 8.65 -24.39
CA ASN A 135 -2.70 7.25 -24.39
C ASN A 135 -1.44 6.97 -23.56
N ASP A 136 -0.90 7.94 -22.81
CA ASP A 136 0.15 7.64 -21.84
C ASP A 136 -0.34 6.63 -20.80
N LEU A 137 0.47 5.62 -20.52
CA LEU A 137 0.27 4.70 -19.42
C LEU A 137 0.64 5.42 -18.11
N LEU A 138 -0.33 5.61 -17.23
CA LEU A 138 -0.18 6.38 -16.00
C LEU A 138 -0.04 5.51 -14.76
N LEU A 139 -0.85 4.45 -14.66
CA LEU A 139 -0.79 3.49 -13.55
C LEU A 139 -1.00 2.09 -14.12
N SER A 140 -0.14 1.16 -13.74
CA SER A 140 -0.23 -0.23 -14.19
C SER A 140 -1.13 -1.09 -13.29
N ALA A 141 -1.68 -2.15 -13.84
CA ALA A 141 -2.34 -3.20 -13.07
C ALA A 141 -1.41 -3.72 -11.96
N GLY A 142 -1.98 -4.06 -10.80
CA GLY A 142 -1.20 -4.43 -9.61
C GLY A 142 -0.69 -3.23 -8.78
N HIS A 143 -0.91 -1.98 -9.24
CA HIS A 143 -0.54 -0.79 -8.46
C HIS A 143 -1.48 -0.61 -7.26
N VAL A 144 -0.91 -0.37 -6.08
CA VAL A 144 -1.66 0.00 -4.87
C VAL A 144 -1.94 1.50 -4.90
N LEU A 145 -3.21 1.87 -4.96
CA LEU A 145 -3.64 3.26 -5.10
C LEU A 145 -3.33 4.10 -3.86
N ARG A 146 -2.58 5.16 -4.04
CA ARG A 146 -2.18 6.15 -3.03
C ARG A 146 -3.00 7.44 -3.21
N THR A 147 -2.89 8.35 -2.26
CA THR A 147 -3.60 9.64 -2.30
C THR A 147 -3.33 10.44 -3.59
N GLN A 148 -2.06 10.52 -4.01
CA GLN A 148 -1.67 11.22 -5.25
C GLN A 148 -2.20 10.55 -6.50
N ASP A 149 -2.34 9.22 -6.49
CA ASP A 149 -2.90 8.47 -7.62
C ASP A 149 -4.40 8.77 -7.79
N LEU A 150 -5.12 8.96 -6.67
CA LEU A 150 -6.53 9.36 -6.70
C LEU A 150 -6.72 10.81 -7.19
N ALA A 151 -5.78 11.71 -6.91
CA ALA A 151 -5.78 13.04 -7.49
C ALA A 151 -5.65 12.96 -9.02
N LEU A 152 -4.72 12.17 -9.53
CA LEU A 152 -4.56 11.91 -10.97
C LEU A 152 -5.85 11.34 -11.58
N VAL A 153 -6.45 10.31 -10.97
CA VAL A 153 -7.72 9.70 -11.38
C VAL A 153 -8.84 10.75 -11.46
N SER A 154 -8.87 11.68 -10.51
CA SER A 154 -9.86 12.77 -10.47
C SER A 154 -9.65 13.77 -11.61
N VAL A 155 -8.40 14.16 -11.90
CA VAL A 155 -8.07 15.05 -13.03
C VAL A 155 -8.46 14.43 -14.36
N LEU A 156 -8.33 13.09 -14.49
CA LEU A 156 -8.78 12.36 -15.67
C LEU A 156 -10.30 12.19 -15.74
N GLY A 157 -11.07 12.57 -14.70
CA GLY A 157 -12.52 12.42 -14.65
C GLY A 157 -12.99 10.96 -14.50
N ILE A 158 -12.13 10.06 -14.05
CA ILE A 158 -12.45 8.64 -13.88
C ILE A 158 -13.20 8.44 -12.57
N ARG A 159 -14.50 8.15 -12.66
CA ARG A 159 -15.36 7.96 -11.48
C ARG A 159 -15.36 6.56 -10.90
N LYS A 160 -15.12 5.54 -11.73
CA LYS A 160 -15.10 4.13 -11.30
C LYS A 160 -13.80 3.48 -11.74
N LEU A 161 -13.25 2.65 -10.86
CA LEU A 161 -12.03 1.90 -11.06
C LEU A 161 -12.31 0.41 -10.98
N LYS A 162 -11.68 -0.36 -11.85
CA LYS A 162 -11.65 -1.82 -11.76
C LYS A 162 -10.47 -2.23 -10.90
N ILE A 163 -10.74 -2.89 -9.79
CA ILE A 163 -9.77 -3.24 -8.76
C ILE A 163 -9.85 -4.72 -8.40
N PHE A 164 -8.82 -5.25 -7.76
CA PHE A 164 -8.90 -6.58 -7.15
C PHE A 164 -9.88 -6.55 -5.97
N LYS A 165 -10.82 -7.52 -5.95
CA LYS A 165 -11.72 -7.72 -4.82
C LYS A 165 -10.94 -8.20 -3.60
N LYS A 166 -11.24 -7.68 -2.43
CA LYS A 166 -10.65 -8.15 -1.19
C LYS A 166 -11.07 -9.60 -0.91
N PRO A 167 -10.13 -10.55 -0.72
CA PRO A 167 -10.50 -11.91 -0.34
C PRO A 167 -11.15 -11.93 1.05
N THR A 168 -12.22 -12.71 1.19
CA THR A 168 -12.84 -12.97 2.50
C THR A 168 -12.09 -14.10 3.18
N VAL A 169 -11.66 -13.89 4.42
CA VAL A 169 -10.89 -14.85 5.23
C VAL A 169 -11.68 -15.21 6.47
N ALA A 170 -12.17 -16.44 6.53
CA ALA A 170 -12.90 -16.92 7.71
C ALA A 170 -11.94 -17.25 8.86
N ILE A 171 -12.35 -16.94 10.09
CA ILE A 171 -11.65 -17.26 11.32
C ILE A 171 -12.57 -18.15 12.17
N ILE A 172 -12.07 -19.31 12.57
CA ILE A 172 -12.78 -20.29 13.43
C ILE A 172 -11.93 -20.54 14.65
N PRO A 173 -12.12 -19.80 15.75
CA PRO A 173 -11.47 -20.11 17.01
C PRO A 173 -12.10 -21.36 17.63
N THR A 174 -11.26 -22.31 18.06
CA THR A 174 -11.70 -23.58 18.67
C THR A 174 -11.11 -23.75 20.05
N GLY A 175 -11.92 -24.18 21.00
CA GLY A 175 -11.51 -24.49 22.38
C GLY A 175 -12.63 -24.28 23.36
N ASN A 176 -12.83 -25.30 24.22
CA ASN A 176 -13.81 -25.23 25.34
C ASN A 176 -13.36 -24.22 26.40
N GLU A 177 -12.06 -23.91 26.46
CA GLU A 177 -11.46 -22.94 27.39
C GLU A 177 -11.72 -21.50 27.00
N LEU A 178 -12.10 -21.23 25.73
CA LEU A 178 -12.21 -19.86 25.20
C LEU A 178 -13.50 -19.15 25.64
N THR A 179 -13.42 -17.85 25.79
CA THR A 179 -14.55 -16.93 25.99
C THR A 179 -14.29 -15.56 25.35
N ASN A 180 -15.36 -14.86 24.98
CA ASN A 180 -15.31 -13.45 24.56
C ASN A 180 -15.63 -12.50 25.73
N GLU A 181 -16.04 -13.02 26.89
CA GLU A 181 -16.49 -12.25 28.05
C GLU A 181 -15.39 -12.11 29.10
N ILE A 182 -14.97 -10.87 29.38
CA ILE A 182 -13.89 -10.57 30.34
C ILE A 182 -14.19 -11.10 31.74
N ASN A 183 -15.44 -11.00 32.20
CA ASN A 183 -15.82 -11.48 33.53
C ASN A 183 -15.76 -13.00 33.64
N VAL A 184 -16.10 -13.73 32.59
CA VAL A 184 -16.00 -15.18 32.51
C VAL A 184 -14.54 -15.63 32.41
N ALA A 185 -13.69 -14.89 31.76
CA ALA A 185 -12.25 -15.14 31.70
C ALA A 185 -11.61 -15.07 33.10
N LYS A 186 -12.08 -14.18 33.99
CA LYS A 186 -11.63 -14.13 35.41
C LYS A 186 -11.98 -15.38 36.18
N GLY A 187 -12.94 -16.18 35.73
CA GLY A 187 -13.32 -17.45 36.28
C GLY A 187 -12.50 -18.67 35.82
N GLY A 188 -11.37 -18.44 35.12
CA GLY A 188 -10.44 -19.49 34.68
C GLY A 188 -10.54 -19.86 33.20
N LYS A 189 -11.44 -19.22 32.43
CA LYS A 189 -11.42 -19.32 30.95
C LYS A 189 -10.42 -18.36 30.33
N ILE A 190 -10.03 -18.62 29.10
CA ILE A 190 -9.07 -17.83 28.33
C ILE A 190 -9.83 -16.88 27.40
N LEU A 191 -9.52 -15.59 27.45
CA LEU A 191 -10.09 -14.61 26.52
C LEU A 191 -9.62 -14.88 25.10
N ASN A 192 -10.55 -14.92 24.14
CA ASN A 192 -10.27 -15.13 22.72
C ASN A 192 -9.63 -13.88 22.09
N THR A 193 -8.35 -13.68 22.33
CA THR A 193 -7.57 -12.58 21.76
C THR A 193 -7.10 -12.87 20.34
N ASN A 194 -7.00 -14.16 19.96
CA ASN A 194 -6.53 -14.56 18.64
C ASN A 194 -7.44 -14.07 17.52
N SER A 195 -8.77 -14.21 17.67
CA SER A 195 -9.71 -13.71 16.65
C SER A 195 -9.48 -12.24 16.35
N ARG A 196 -9.29 -11.42 17.36
CA ARG A 196 -9.05 -9.99 17.18
C ARG A 196 -7.75 -9.73 16.44
N VAL A 197 -6.63 -10.30 16.89
CA VAL A 197 -5.32 -10.10 16.27
C VAL A 197 -5.31 -10.60 14.84
N ILE A 198 -5.88 -11.77 14.57
CA ILE A 198 -5.95 -12.33 13.22
C ILE A 198 -6.86 -11.51 12.32
N SER A 199 -8.00 -10.99 12.81
CA SER A 199 -8.86 -10.08 12.05
C SER A 199 -8.12 -8.82 11.63
N ASP A 200 -7.41 -8.17 12.55
CA ASP A 200 -6.63 -6.97 12.27
C ASP A 200 -5.48 -7.26 11.27
N LEU A 201 -4.81 -8.40 11.41
CA LEU A 201 -3.78 -8.84 10.45
C LEU A 201 -4.34 -9.11 9.05
N ILE A 202 -5.55 -9.66 8.94
CA ILE A 202 -6.24 -9.85 7.65
C ILE A 202 -6.55 -8.49 7.01
N GLU A 203 -7.11 -7.54 7.76
CA GLU A 203 -7.44 -6.20 7.27
C GLU A 203 -6.21 -5.44 6.79
N ILE A 204 -5.14 -5.44 7.58
CA ILE A 204 -3.85 -4.82 7.24
C ILE A 204 -3.24 -5.45 5.98
N SER A 205 -3.42 -6.77 5.80
CA SER A 205 -2.97 -7.48 4.60
C SER A 205 -3.85 -7.24 3.37
N GLY A 206 -4.96 -6.49 3.52
CA GLY A 206 -5.89 -6.14 2.45
C GLY A 206 -7.06 -7.12 2.27
N GLY A 207 -7.21 -8.11 3.13
CA GLY A 207 -8.35 -9.03 3.16
C GLY A 207 -9.58 -8.46 3.88
N LYS A 208 -10.65 -9.26 3.93
CA LYS A 208 -11.86 -9.01 4.70
C LYS A 208 -12.04 -10.13 5.73
N PRO A 209 -11.91 -9.88 7.03
CA PRO A 209 -12.12 -10.90 8.04
C PRO A 209 -13.60 -11.29 8.17
N LEU A 210 -13.84 -12.58 8.43
CA LEU A 210 -15.13 -13.16 8.75
C LEU A 210 -14.97 -14.03 10.00
N ASP A 211 -15.15 -13.44 11.18
CA ASP A 211 -15.10 -14.19 12.43
C ASP A 211 -16.40 -14.99 12.61
N LEU A 212 -16.30 -16.31 12.62
CA LEU A 212 -17.42 -17.24 12.78
C LEU A 212 -17.72 -17.58 14.25
N GLY A 213 -16.99 -16.97 15.18
CA GLY A 213 -17.16 -17.14 16.62
C GLY A 213 -16.56 -18.44 17.17
N ILE A 214 -16.44 -18.48 18.51
CA ILE A 214 -15.85 -19.62 19.24
C ILE A 214 -16.63 -20.88 18.96
N THR A 215 -15.91 -21.96 18.62
CA THR A 215 -16.45 -23.28 18.35
C THR A 215 -15.96 -24.24 19.45
N PRO A 216 -16.85 -24.93 20.15
CA PRO A 216 -16.45 -25.94 21.13
C PRO A 216 -15.65 -27.08 20.50
N ASP A 217 -14.85 -27.78 21.32
CA ASP A 217 -14.09 -28.98 20.92
C ASP A 217 -15.04 -30.18 20.69
N ASN A 218 -15.78 -30.07 19.60
CA ASN A 218 -16.74 -31.08 19.14
C ASN A 218 -16.62 -31.19 17.62
N ASN A 219 -16.37 -32.39 17.12
CA ASN A 219 -16.11 -32.68 15.71
C ASN A 219 -17.24 -32.19 14.80
N ASP A 220 -18.51 -32.43 15.15
CA ASP A 220 -19.65 -32.02 14.31
C ASP A 220 -19.83 -30.50 14.27
N LYS A 221 -19.62 -29.83 15.40
CA LYS A 221 -19.65 -28.34 15.44
C LYS A 221 -18.51 -27.72 14.62
N ILE A 222 -17.30 -28.27 14.72
CA ILE A 222 -16.15 -27.85 13.94
C ILE A 222 -16.42 -28.07 12.44
N LYS A 223 -16.89 -29.26 12.05
CA LYS A 223 -17.26 -29.56 10.65
C LYS A 223 -18.31 -28.60 10.10
N ASN A 224 -19.34 -28.29 10.88
CA ASN A 224 -20.39 -27.37 10.47
C ASN A 224 -19.84 -25.94 10.26
N LYS A 225 -18.99 -25.45 11.16
CA LYS A 225 -18.34 -24.13 10.98
C LYS A 225 -17.44 -24.09 9.74
N ILE A 226 -16.66 -25.15 9.49
CA ILE A 226 -15.83 -25.24 8.29
C ILE A 226 -16.69 -25.28 7.01
N ARG A 227 -17.85 -25.96 7.01
CA ARG A 227 -18.78 -25.95 5.86
C ARG A 227 -19.33 -24.54 5.59
N VAL A 228 -19.70 -23.80 6.64
CA VAL A 228 -20.11 -22.39 6.51
C VAL A 228 -18.96 -21.55 5.95
N ALA A 229 -17.76 -21.69 6.49
CA ALA A 229 -16.58 -20.98 5.99
C ALA A 229 -16.30 -21.30 4.51
N LEU A 230 -16.47 -22.55 4.09
CA LEU A 230 -16.30 -22.95 2.69
C LEU A 230 -17.28 -22.29 1.73
N SER A 231 -18.48 -21.91 2.18
CA SER A 231 -19.46 -21.19 1.33
C SER A 231 -19.21 -19.68 1.32
N GLU A 232 -18.72 -19.10 2.41
CA GLU A 232 -18.71 -17.66 2.61
C GLU A 232 -17.33 -16.98 2.50
N SER A 233 -16.24 -17.78 2.41
CA SER A 233 -14.89 -17.24 2.40
C SER A 233 -14.01 -17.84 1.29
N ASP A 234 -12.91 -17.18 1.01
CA ASP A 234 -11.89 -17.60 0.04
C ASP A 234 -10.74 -18.37 0.72
N ILE A 235 -10.45 -18.05 1.98
CA ILE A 235 -9.41 -18.64 2.82
C ILE A 235 -10.04 -18.94 4.17
N ILE A 236 -9.65 -20.08 4.79
CA ILE A 236 -10.14 -20.48 6.10
C ILE A 236 -8.98 -20.59 7.06
N LEU A 237 -9.10 -19.94 8.22
CA LEU A 237 -8.16 -20.02 9.33
C LEU A 237 -8.87 -20.61 10.53
N THR A 238 -8.29 -21.63 11.16
CA THR A 238 -8.71 -22.08 12.48
C THR A 238 -7.66 -21.68 13.51
N THR A 239 -8.03 -21.38 14.75
CA THR A 239 -7.09 -21.11 15.84
C THR A 239 -7.42 -21.94 17.05
N GLY A 240 -6.43 -22.57 17.66
CA GLY A 240 -6.64 -23.54 18.75
C GLY A 240 -7.03 -24.93 18.26
N GLY A 241 -7.33 -25.82 19.16
CA GLY A 241 -7.71 -27.20 18.85
C GLY A 241 -6.64 -28.06 18.20
N SER A 242 -5.48 -27.49 17.89
CA SER A 242 -4.33 -28.19 17.32
C SER A 242 -3.34 -28.57 18.40
N SER A 243 -3.21 -29.87 18.68
CA SER A 243 -2.21 -30.42 19.56
C SER A 243 -1.40 -31.49 18.82
N VAL A 244 -0.09 -31.51 19.03
CA VAL A 244 0.77 -32.65 18.62
C VAL A 244 0.53 -33.84 19.56
N GLY A 245 -0.52 -33.76 20.41
CA GLY A 245 -0.97 -34.79 21.36
C GLY A 245 -2.05 -35.72 20.81
N VAL A 246 -2.64 -36.54 21.66
CA VAL A 246 -3.42 -37.73 21.36
C VAL A 246 -4.66 -37.55 20.47
N ARG A 247 -5.19 -36.34 20.28
CA ARG A 247 -6.29 -36.01 19.32
C ARG A 247 -6.21 -34.57 18.83
N ASP A 248 -6.19 -34.40 17.53
CA ASP A 248 -6.37 -33.09 16.86
C ASP A 248 -7.73 -33.08 16.15
N LEU A 249 -8.76 -32.63 16.88
CA LEU A 249 -10.15 -32.60 16.40
C LEU A 249 -10.31 -31.72 15.16
N VAL A 250 -9.48 -30.69 14.99
CA VAL A 250 -9.53 -29.80 13.81
C VAL A 250 -9.03 -30.54 12.58
N ALA A 251 -7.89 -31.24 12.69
CA ALA A 251 -7.33 -32.00 11.58
C ALA A 251 -8.26 -33.19 11.20
N GLU A 252 -8.81 -33.89 12.18
CA GLU A 252 -9.81 -34.94 11.96
C GLU A 252 -11.03 -34.38 11.22
N SER A 253 -11.61 -33.26 11.71
CA SER A 253 -12.77 -32.60 11.09
C SER A 253 -12.51 -32.18 9.65
N ILE A 254 -11.33 -31.67 9.36
CA ILE A 254 -10.91 -31.27 7.99
C ILE A 254 -10.88 -32.51 7.08
N ASN A 255 -10.27 -33.60 7.51
CA ASN A 255 -10.16 -34.83 6.73
C ASN A 255 -11.52 -35.50 6.47
N ASP A 256 -12.44 -35.42 7.47
CA ASP A 256 -13.82 -35.95 7.34
C ASP A 256 -14.68 -35.18 6.34
N ILE A 257 -14.40 -33.86 6.13
CA ILE A 257 -15.18 -33.03 5.19
C ILE A 257 -14.86 -33.37 3.75
N GLY A 258 -13.61 -33.71 3.45
CA GLY A 258 -13.24 -34.07 2.08
C GLY A 258 -11.75 -34.07 1.79
N LYS A 259 -11.43 -34.48 0.58
CA LYS A 259 -10.05 -34.55 0.08
C LYS A 259 -9.69 -33.27 -0.67
N PRO A 260 -8.37 -32.89 -0.71
CA PRO A 260 -7.24 -33.63 -0.13
C PRO A 260 -7.19 -33.61 1.39
N GLY A 261 -7.91 -32.70 2.09
CA GLY A 261 -7.85 -32.59 3.55
C GLY A 261 -6.53 -31.96 4.02
N ILE A 262 -5.97 -32.46 5.11
CA ILE A 262 -4.67 -32.04 5.63
C ILE A 262 -3.55 -32.47 4.66
N LEU A 263 -2.74 -31.53 4.20
CA LEU A 263 -1.59 -31.74 3.33
C LEU A 263 -0.29 -31.82 4.13
N VAL A 264 -0.15 -30.96 5.12
CA VAL A 264 1.01 -30.90 6.04
C VAL A 264 0.48 -30.64 7.44
N HIS A 265 0.94 -31.39 8.42
CA HIS A 265 0.64 -31.17 9.83
C HIS A 265 1.93 -31.13 10.63
N GLY A 266 2.22 -29.97 11.20
CA GLY A 266 3.52 -29.70 11.82
C GLY A 266 4.57 -29.19 10.82
N ILE A 267 5.15 -28.04 11.15
CA ILE A 267 6.16 -27.37 10.33
C ILE A 267 7.36 -26.93 11.15
N LYS A 268 8.51 -26.78 10.50
CA LYS A 268 9.73 -26.29 11.17
C LYS A 268 9.75 -24.77 11.33
N LEU A 269 8.73 -24.23 12.02
CA LEU A 269 8.62 -22.83 12.40
C LEU A 269 8.64 -22.72 13.92
N ASP A 270 9.65 -22.05 14.48
CA ASP A 270 9.70 -21.78 15.92
C ASP A 270 8.51 -20.91 16.32
N ARG A 271 7.82 -21.30 17.40
CA ARG A 271 6.55 -20.70 17.83
C ARG A 271 5.42 -20.80 16.78
N GLY A 272 5.46 -21.83 15.94
CA GLY A 272 4.46 -22.12 14.92
C GLY A 272 4.43 -23.60 14.53
N ARG A 273 5.12 -24.48 15.28
CA ARG A 273 5.36 -25.87 14.87
C ARG A 273 4.11 -26.73 14.67
N VAL A 274 3.02 -26.42 15.35
CA VAL A 274 1.75 -27.17 15.24
C VAL A 274 0.86 -26.66 14.10
N THR A 275 1.36 -25.74 13.26
CA THR A 275 0.61 -25.25 12.11
C THR A 275 0.29 -26.39 11.15
N GLY A 276 -0.97 -26.45 10.70
CA GLY A 276 -1.44 -27.35 9.67
C GLY A 276 -1.76 -26.60 8.38
N LEU A 277 -1.44 -27.21 7.24
CA LEU A 277 -1.81 -26.71 5.92
C LEU A 277 -2.76 -27.75 5.28
N ALA A 278 -3.90 -27.30 4.80
CA ALA A 278 -4.94 -28.15 4.24
C ALA A 278 -5.59 -27.50 3.01
N ALA A 279 -6.32 -28.30 2.27
CA ALA A 279 -7.17 -27.81 1.19
C ALA A 279 -8.51 -28.55 1.20
N LEU A 280 -9.61 -27.79 1.07
CA LEU A 280 -10.96 -28.28 0.91
C LEU A 280 -11.64 -27.58 -0.24
N ARG A 281 -12.22 -28.34 -1.17
CA ARG A 281 -12.88 -27.78 -2.38
C ARG A 281 -11.98 -26.76 -3.10
N ARG A 282 -10.66 -27.03 -3.14
CA ARG A 282 -9.61 -26.19 -3.72
C ARG A 282 -9.38 -24.84 -3.01
N LYS A 283 -10.00 -24.61 -1.83
CA LYS A 283 -9.74 -23.46 -0.98
C LYS A 283 -8.67 -23.80 0.07
N PRO A 284 -7.76 -22.88 0.39
CA PRO A 284 -6.77 -23.08 1.43
C PRO A 284 -7.42 -23.06 2.82
N VAL A 285 -7.00 -23.99 3.64
CA VAL A 285 -7.32 -24.05 5.08
C VAL A 285 -6.01 -24.07 5.86
N ILE A 286 -5.84 -23.15 6.80
CA ILE A 286 -4.64 -23.06 7.61
C ILE A 286 -5.05 -23.23 9.08
N VAL A 287 -4.48 -24.25 9.73
CA VAL A 287 -4.65 -24.49 11.14
C VAL A 287 -3.57 -23.72 11.89
N LEU A 288 -3.96 -22.64 12.57
CA LEU A 288 -3.05 -21.78 13.33
C LEU A 288 -2.90 -22.30 14.76
N PRO A 289 -1.69 -22.17 15.38
CA PRO A 289 -1.49 -22.51 16.79
C PRO A 289 -2.40 -21.74 17.74
N GLY A 290 -2.70 -22.32 18.91
CA GLY A 290 -3.44 -21.65 19.99
C GLY A 290 -2.67 -20.47 20.61
N PRO A 291 -1.36 -20.59 20.95
CA PRO A 291 -0.58 -19.47 21.47
C PRO A 291 -0.48 -18.31 20.46
N ILE A 292 -0.71 -17.08 20.95
CA ILE A 292 -0.87 -15.85 20.13
C ILE A 292 0.32 -15.59 19.18
N GLN A 293 1.57 -15.73 19.66
CA GLN A 293 2.75 -15.54 18.80
C GLN A 293 2.84 -16.62 17.72
N GLY A 294 2.43 -17.86 18.04
CA GLY A 294 2.37 -18.95 17.07
C GLY A 294 1.36 -18.68 15.97
N ALA A 295 0.17 -18.20 16.35
CA ALA A 295 -0.88 -17.83 15.41
C ALA A 295 -0.44 -16.69 14.49
N ALA A 296 0.14 -15.63 15.05
CA ALA A 296 0.66 -14.50 14.28
C ALA A 296 1.80 -14.92 13.32
N ASN A 297 2.75 -15.74 13.80
CA ASN A 297 3.84 -16.26 12.97
C ASN A 297 3.33 -17.09 11.80
N ALA A 298 2.41 -18.01 12.05
CA ALA A 298 1.81 -18.84 11.02
C ALA A 298 0.96 -18.02 10.04
N PHE A 299 0.27 -17.00 10.51
CA PHE A 299 -0.45 -16.05 9.64
C PHE A 299 0.52 -15.33 8.69
N ILE A 300 1.59 -14.72 9.21
CA ILE A 300 2.59 -13.98 8.42
C ILE A 300 3.22 -14.87 7.35
N VAL A 301 3.56 -16.11 7.71
CA VAL A 301 4.27 -17.00 6.79
C VAL A 301 3.36 -17.64 5.75
N PHE A 302 2.10 -17.94 6.08
CA PHE A 302 1.23 -18.75 5.21
C PHE A 302 -0.04 -18.02 4.75
N ALA A 303 -0.75 -17.31 5.61
CA ALA A 303 -2.02 -16.67 5.26
C ALA A 303 -1.82 -15.35 4.51
N GLN A 304 -0.94 -14.50 4.98
CA GLN A 304 -0.65 -13.20 4.37
C GLN A 304 -0.20 -13.32 2.90
N PRO A 305 0.75 -14.22 2.53
CA PRO A 305 1.11 -14.43 1.13
C PRO A 305 -0.08 -14.81 0.23
N LEU A 306 -1.00 -15.63 0.72
CA LEU A 306 -2.20 -16.03 -0.03
C LEU A 306 -3.13 -14.83 -0.26
N ILE A 307 -3.37 -14.01 0.76
CA ILE A 307 -4.16 -12.78 0.65
C ILE A 307 -3.53 -11.86 -0.42
N ARG A 308 -2.21 -11.67 -0.38
CA ARG A 308 -1.49 -10.81 -1.34
C ARG A 308 -1.61 -11.33 -2.78
N VAL A 309 -1.45 -12.63 -3.00
CA VAL A 309 -1.65 -13.25 -4.33
C VAL A 309 -3.06 -13.01 -4.85
N MET A 310 -4.08 -13.12 -4.01
CA MET A 310 -5.47 -12.85 -4.41
C MET A 310 -5.72 -11.38 -4.74
N LEU A 311 -4.88 -10.48 -4.23
CA LEU A 311 -4.89 -9.05 -4.56
C LEU A 311 -3.99 -8.70 -5.76
N GLY A 312 -3.39 -9.69 -6.45
CA GLY A 312 -2.47 -9.44 -7.55
C GLY A 312 -1.12 -8.85 -7.11
N LEU A 313 -0.78 -8.97 -5.81
CA LEU A 313 0.46 -8.47 -5.24
C LEU A 313 1.51 -9.58 -5.14
N ASN A 314 2.79 -9.19 -5.15
CA ASN A 314 3.87 -10.13 -4.86
C ASN A 314 3.74 -10.63 -3.41
N PRO A 315 3.70 -11.95 -3.18
CA PRO A 315 3.49 -12.53 -1.86
C PRO A 315 4.60 -12.20 -0.84
N PHE A 316 5.81 -11.91 -1.30
CA PHE A 316 7.00 -11.78 -0.46
C PHE A 316 7.62 -10.38 -0.43
N THR A 317 6.95 -9.38 -0.98
CA THR A 317 7.44 -8.00 -0.96
C THR A 317 6.87 -7.26 0.24
N GLU A 318 7.69 -7.04 1.24
CA GLU A 318 7.39 -6.23 2.42
C GLU A 318 8.43 -5.10 2.55
N PRO A 319 8.06 -3.95 3.14
CA PRO A 319 9.03 -2.92 3.47
C PRO A 319 10.10 -3.48 4.40
N LEU A 320 11.37 -3.36 4.00
CA LEU A 320 12.50 -3.83 4.78
C LEU A 320 13.36 -2.66 5.25
N ILE A 321 13.76 -2.68 6.52
CA ILE A 321 14.79 -1.80 7.05
C ILE A 321 16.04 -2.63 7.33
N ILE A 322 17.21 -2.04 7.08
CA ILE A 322 18.49 -2.59 7.53
C ILE A 322 18.85 -1.90 8.84
N ALA A 323 18.98 -2.67 9.91
CA ALA A 323 19.36 -2.16 11.23
C ALA A 323 20.51 -2.96 11.84
N LYS A 324 21.24 -2.35 12.77
CA LYS A 324 22.26 -3.04 13.58
C LYS A 324 21.64 -3.60 14.85
N LEU A 325 21.91 -4.86 15.16
CA LEU A 325 21.48 -5.45 16.43
C LEU A 325 22.16 -4.79 17.62
N THR A 326 21.40 -4.52 18.68
CA THR A 326 21.93 -3.97 19.94
C THR A 326 22.50 -5.05 20.86
N GLU A 327 22.06 -6.28 20.71
CA GLU A 327 22.38 -7.44 21.55
C GLU A 327 22.55 -8.70 20.71
N ASP A 328 23.25 -9.70 21.25
CA ASP A 328 23.30 -11.03 20.69
C ASP A 328 21.93 -11.70 20.81
N TRP A 329 21.55 -12.46 19.78
CA TRP A 329 20.40 -13.35 19.85
C TRP A 329 20.81 -14.78 19.52
N ASN A 330 20.32 -15.75 20.29
CA ASN A 330 20.60 -17.17 20.10
C ASN A 330 19.30 -17.97 19.99
N ALA A 331 19.26 -18.91 19.06
CA ALA A 331 18.17 -19.84 18.92
C ALA A 331 18.09 -20.78 20.15
N ARG A 332 16.88 -21.08 20.59
CA ARG A 332 16.67 -22.12 21.64
C ARG A 332 17.20 -23.47 21.15
N LYS A 333 17.90 -24.24 22.00
CA LYS A 333 18.58 -25.51 21.62
C LYS A 333 17.68 -26.45 20.81
N LYS A 334 16.42 -26.65 21.25
CA LYS A 334 15.46 -27.57 20.59
C LYS A 334 14.89 -27.06 19.25
N PHE A 335 15.16 -25.80 18.87
CA PHE A 335 14.63 -25.16 17.64
C PHE A 335 15.74 -24.68 16.71
N GLN A 336 16.97 -25.17 16.85
CA GLN A 336 18.09 -24.74 16.01
C GLN A 336 17.83 -24.96 14.51
N ASN A 337 17.21 -26.09 14.16
CA ASN A 337 16.89 -26.50 12.78
C ASN A 337 15.49 -26.02 12.33
N PHE A 338 14.96 -24.94 12.91
CA PHE A 338 13.69 -24.34 12.55
C PHE A 338 13.91 -22.97 11.92
N THR A 339 13.01 -22.51 11.07
CA THR A 339 12.88 -21.09 10.75
C THR A 339 12.37 -20.37 11.98
N LYS A 340 12.95 -19.23 12.33
CA LYS A 340 12.61 -18.46 13.52
C LYS A 340 12.14 -17.06 13.13
N ILE A 341 11.09 -16.57 13.79
CA ILE A 341 10.67 -15.18 13.73
C ILE A 341 11.11 -14.53 15.04
N VAL A 342 12.04 -13.58 14.93
CA VAL A 342 12.60 -12.84 16.06
C VAL A 342 12.00 -11.45 16.07
N TYR A 343 11.11 -11.20 17.00
CA TYR A 343 10.51 -9.88 17.19
C TYR A 343 11.55 -8.90 17.71
N VAL A 344 11.51 -7.66 17.18
CA VAL A 344 12.48 -6.62 17.53
C VAL A 344 11.80 -5.29 17.79
N LYS A 345 12.41 -4.49 18.67
CA LYS A 345 12.12 -3.07 18.79
C LYS A 345 13.14 -2.30 17.99
N ILE A 346 12.68 -1.60 16.95
CA ILE A 346 13.51 -0.75 16.10
C ILE A 346 13.51 0.65 16.71
N SER A 347 14.67 1.28 16.76
CA SER A 347 14.87 2.68 17.11
C SER A 347 15.82 3.34 16.12
N GLN A 348 15.74 4.65 15.96
CA GLN A 348 16.65 5.42 15.14
C GLN A 348 17.54 6.29 16.03
N SER A 349 18.85 6.27 15.79
CA SER A 349 19.80 7.14 16.48
C SER A 349 19.71 8.57 15.95
N VAL A 350 20.28 9.52 16.67
CA VAL A 350 20.41 10.92 16.23
C VAL A 350 21.16 11.03 14.89
N SER A 351 22.11 10.13 14.62
CA SER A 351 22.83 10.06 13.35
C SER A 351 22.03 9.42 12.20
N GLY A 352 20.76 9.04 12.42
CA GLY A 352 19.89 8.42 11.42
C GLY A 352 20.07 6.90 11.28
N GLU A 353 20.97 6.25 12.01
CA GLU A 353 21.20 4.81 11.93
C GLU A 353 20.10 4.04 12.68
N PHE A 354 19.58 2.96 12.05
CA PHE A 354 18.61 2.09 12.70
C PHE A 354 19.27 1.02 13.55
N HIS A 355 18.74 0.87 14.75
CA HIS A 355 19.11 -0.15 15.73
C HIS A 355 17.93 -1.06 16.01
N ALA A 356 18.19 -2.33 16.27
CA ALA A 356 17.17 -3.34 16.57
C ALA A 356 17.51 -4.11 17.84
N LYS A 357 16.63 -4.03 18.83
CA LYS A 357 16.72 -4.81 20.07
C LYS A 357 15.83 -6.03 19.96
N PRO A 358 16.37 -7.26 20.04
CA PRO A 358 15.56 -8.47 20.12
C PRO A 358 14.66 -8.48 21.35
N ILE A 359 13.38 -8.83 21.16
CA ILE A 359 12.42 -8.99 22.27
C ILE A 359 12.23 -10.50 22.51
N THR A 360 12.53 -10.93 23.72
CA THR A 360 12.40 -12.32 24.16
C THR A 360 11.19 -12.49 25.08
N GLY A 361 10.62 -13.69 25.12
CA GLY A 361 9.49 -14.04 25.99
C GLY A 361 8.94 -15.42 25.64
N GLU A 362 7.92 -15.89 26.35
CA GLU A 362 7.25 -17.15 26.06
C GLU A 362 6.28 -17.02 24.87
N THR A 363 5.84 -18.15 24.33
CA THR A 363 4.98 -18.17 23.11
C THR A 363 3.59 -17.56 23.36
N THR A 364 3.16 -17.54 24.62
CA THR A 364 1.89 -16.98 25.08
C THR A 364 1.96 -15.49 25.40
N ASP A 365 3.18 -14.91 25.49
CA ASP A 365 3.35 -13.53 25.94
C ASP A 365 2.92 -12.53 24.84
N ILE A 366 1.76 -11.94 25.02
CA ILE A 366 1.25 -10.88 24.13
C ILE A 366 2.15 -9.64 24.17
N THR A 367 2.84 -9.39 25.28
CA THR A 367 3.74 -8.25 25.45
C THR A 367 4.95 -8.27 24.51
N VAL A 368 5.33 -9.44 23.99
CA VAL A 368 6.36 -9.55 22.94
C VAL A 368 5.89 -8.85 21.68
N LEU A 369 4.63 -9.07 21.28
CA LEU A 369 4.04 -8.42 20.11
C LEU A 369 3.90 -6.90 20.31
N THR A 370 3.38 -6.48 21.46
CA THR A 370 3.12 -5.05 21.73
C THR A 370 4.38 -4.21 21.93
N LYS A 371 5.47 -4.82 22.40
CA LYS A 371 6.78 -4.15 22.56
C LYS A 371 7.61 -4.13 21.28
N SER A 372 7.26 -4.93 20.28
CA SER A 372 7.97 -5.01 19.01
C SER A 372 7.33 -4.07 17.97
N ASN A 373 8.13 -3.65 16.99
CA ASN A 373 7.67 -2.88 15.85
C ASN A 373 8.19 -3.43 14.52
N GLY A 374 8.76 -4.64 14.56
CA GLY A 374 9.19 -5.40 13.41
C GLY A 374 9.70 -6.78 13.81
N PHE A 375 10.06 -7.57 12.83
CA PHE A 375 10.62 -8.90 13.05
C PHE A 375 11.71 -9.25 12.04
N ILE A 376 12.61 -10.15 12.45
CA ILE A 376 13.64 -10.74 11.61
C ILE A 376 13.23 -12.18 11.31
N MET A 377 13.19 -12.56 10.04
CA MET A 377 13.06 -13.96 9.66
C MET A 377 14.45 -14.61 9.61
N VAL A 378 14.73 -15.50 10.55
CA VAL A 378 16.02 -16.18 10.67
C VAL A 378 15.89 -17.60 10.10
N PRO A 379 16.63 -17.93 9.02
CA PRO A 379 16.56 -19.23 8.38
C PRO A 379 17.10 -20.36 9.26
N GLU A 380 16.71 -21.60 8.95
CA GLU A 380 17.02 -22.81 9.73
C GLU A 380 18.51 -22.95 10.09
N ARG A 381 19.38 -22.63 9.14
CA ARG A 381 20.84 -22.78 9.30
C ARG A 381 21.49 -21.79 10.26
N LEU A 382 20.83 -20.67 10.55
CA LEU A 382 21.35 -19.66 11.46
C LEU A 382 20.81 -19.88 12.87
N THR A 383 21.73 -20.10 13.80
CA THR A 383 21.43 -20.35 15.22
C THR A 383 21.76 -19.14 16.12
N ARG A 384 22.48 -18.16 15.57
CA ARG A 384 22.92 -16.97 16.32
C ARG A 384 22.96 -15.74 15.40
N LEU A 385 22.58 -14.61 15.95
CA LEU A 385 22.82 -13.28 15.39
C LEU A 385 23.68 -12.48 16.41
N LYS A 386 24.71 -11.82 15.92
CA LYS A 386 25.68 -11.11 16.80
C LYS A 386 25.26 -9.64 16.99
N ARG A 387 25.57 -9.08 18.14
CA ARG A 387 25.53 -7.62 18.37
C ARG A 387 26.29 -6.87 17.27
N ARG A 388 25.77 -5.73 16.83
CA ARG A 388 26.26 -4.91 15.70
C ARG A 388 26.14 -5.55 14.31
N GLN A 389 25.64 -6.78 14.19
CA GLN A 389 25.35 -7.38 12.90
C GLN A 389 24.22 -6.61 12.21
N LYS A 390 24.39 -6.30 10.91
CA LYS A 390 23.33 -5.76 10.06
C LYS A 390 22.33 -6.85 9.72
N VAL A 391 21.07 -6.59 9.94
CA VAL A 391 19.94 -7.51 9.69
C VAL A 391 18.85 -6.84 8.90
N LYS A 392 18.14 -7.61 8.08
CA LYS A 392 16.93 -7.16 7.38
C LYS A 392 15.73 -7.37 8.28
N ILE A 393 14.95 -6.34 8.49
CA ILE A 393 13.79 -6.34 9.39
C ILE A 393 12.54 -6.04 8.59
N ASN A 394 11.55 -6.91 8.70
CA ASN A 394 10.19 -6.65 8.23
C ASN A 394 9.51 -5.74 9.24
N ILE A 395 8.95 -4.63 8.77
CA ILE A 395 8.30 -3.63 9.62
C ILE A 395 6.82 -3.95 9.71
N PHE A 396 6.24 -3.84 10.92
CA PHE A 396 4.79 -3.89 11.04
C PHE A 396 4.15 -2.63 10.44
N PRO A 397 3.05 -2.77 9.66
CA PRO A 397 2.35 -1.63 9.09
C PRO A 397 1.84 -0.66 10.15
N GLY A 398 1.82 0.64 9.83
CA GLY A 398 1.23 1.68 10.70
C GLY A 398 2.13 2.20 11.81
N LEU A 399 3.44 1.93 11.78
CA LEU A 399 4.37 2.38 12.82
C LEU A 399 4.97 3.75 12.53
N SER A 400 4.89 4.61 13.54
CA SER A 400 5.79 5.74 13.72
C SER A 400 6.96 5.28 14.61
N PHE A 401 8.19 5.62 14.23
CA PHE A 401 9.34 5.41 15.10
C PHE A 401 9.31 6.48 16.21
N SER A 402 9.17 6.06 17.48
CA SER A 402 9.44 6.97 18.57
C SER A 402 10.93 7.31 18.53
N SER A 403 11.27 8.54 18.22
CA SER A 403 12.59 9.07 18.48
C SER A 403 12.84 8.94 19.98
N GLY A 404 13.94 8.30 20.38
CA GLY A 404 14.32 8.14 21.78
C GLY A 404 14.86 9.42 22.42
N SER A 405 14.44 10.59 21.97
CA SER A 405 14.70 11.90 22.55
C SER A 405 13.52 12.80 22.20
N SER A 406 13.01 13.50 23.20
CA SER A 406 12.10 14.63 23.05
C SER A 406 12.58 15.51 21.89
N ILE A 407 11.76 15.62 20.84
CA ILE A 407 11.94 16.64 19.82
C ILE A 407 11.54 17.95 20.52
N GLU A 408 12.51 18.70 21.02
CA GLU A 408 12.32 20.11 21.28
C GLU A 408 12.24 20.77 19.89
N PHE A 409 11.06 21.22 19.52
CA PHE A 409 10.91 22.14 18.39
C PHE A 409 11.51 23.48 18.80
N PRO A 410 12.33 24.11 17.92
CA PRO A 410 12.87 25.44 18.18
C PRO A 410 11.79 26.51 18.26
#